data_d6a94b64cee8037457e459915141949b
#
_entry.id   d6a94b64cee8037457e459915141949b
#
_cell.length_a   1.000
_cell.length_b   1.000
_cell.length_c   1.000
_cell.angle_alpha   90.00
_cell.angle_beta   90.00
_cell.angle_gamma   90.00
#
_symmetry.space_group_name_H-M   'P 1'
#
loop_
_entity.id
_entity.type
_entity.pdbx_description
1 polymer ?
#
loop_
_entity_poly.entity_id
_entity_poly.type
_entity_poly.pdbx_seq_one_letter_code
_entity_poly.pdbx_strand_id
1 'polypeptide(L)'
;MNKRILKNTEWSVLIISLILFSIGLIALYSCTQSTEFEEMRKQVIWFIVSIPILIVFMLLDYNMLSKASYVIYGIFIVLLVGVLFTPEINGARSWFNIGAFSFQPGEFAKVFVIIFFSTILCKVQERNKNAINTPWKLLALLISVAFPVLLIVIQPDIGTAAAFMVATIFILFVAGIDKKYIIVTIALIVILVPVIYMFLLPEHAKTRIDVFLNPDLEPR
;
A
#
# COMPACT_ATOMS: atom_id res chain seq x y z
N MET A 1 17.86 16.86 -18.89
CA MET A 1 17.04 15.64 -18.70
C MET A 1 17.29 14.72 -19.89
N ASN A 2 17.68 13.48 -19.67
CA ASN A 2 18.17 12.57 -20.72
C ASN A 2 17.00 12.19 -21.66
N LYS A 3 17.11 12.42 -22.99
CA LYS A 3 16.06 12.11 -23.99
C LYS A 3 15.52 10.67 -23.87
N ARG A 4 16.35 9.75 -23.36
CA ARG A 4 16.03 8.35 -23.14
C ARG A 4 14.98 8.16 -22.03
N ILE A 5 15.01 8.99 -20.98
CA ILE A 5 14.06 8.93 -19.85
C ILE A 5 12.68 9.39 -20.33
N LEU A 6 12.63 10.54 -21.03
CA LEU A 6 11.37 11.07 -21.57
C LEU A 6 10.68 10.11 -22.54
N LYS A 7 11.47 9.37 -23.34
CA LYS A 7 10.94 8.41 -24.32
C LYS A 7 10.39 7.14 -23.66
N ASN A 8 10.93 6.73 -22.51
CA ASN A 8 10.54 5.51 -21.82
C ASN A 8 9.57 5.77 -20.66
N THR A 9 9.14 7.01 -20.46
CA THR A 9 8.16 7.37 -19.42
C THR A 9 6.75 7.07 -19.91
N GLU A 10 6.00 6.33 -19.10
CA GLU A 10 4.58 6.06 -19.31
C GLU A 10 3.76 7.30 -18.95
N TRP A 11 3.61 8.22 -19.89
CA TRP A 11 2.90 9.49 -19.70
C TRP A 11 1.44 9.30 -19.28
N SER A 12 0.81 8.19 -19.68
CA SER A 12 -0.56 7.85 -19.30
C SER A 12 -0.73 7.77 -17.77
N VAL A 13 0.24 7.19 -17.06
CA VAL A 13 0.21 7.08 -15.60
C VAL A 13 0.26 8.46 -14.95
N LEU A 14 1.13 9.35 -15.45
CA LEU A 14 1.25 10.71 -14.94
C LEU A 14 -0.02 11.53 -15.19
N ILE A 15 -0.60 11.43 -16.39
CA ILE A 15 -1.85 12.13 -16.74
C ILE A 15 -3.01 11.63 -15.85
N ILE A 16 -3.17 10.32 -15.68
CA ILE A 16 -4.21 9.76 -14.82
C ILE A 16 -4.01 10.22 -13.37
N SER A 17 -2.77 10.23 -12.87
CA SER A 17 -2.47 10.72 -11.52
C SER A 17 -2.85 12.19 -11.34
N LEU A 18 -2.59 13.05 -12.34
CA LEU A 18 -2.98 14.45 -12.33
C LEU A 18 -4.50 14.63 -12.36
N ILE A 19 -5.21 13.83 -13.15
CA ILE A 19 -6.68 13.84 -13.20
C ILE A 19 -7.25 13.45 -11.84
N LEU A 20 -6.76 12.35 -11.24
CA LEU A 20 -7.20 11.90 -9.92
C LEU A 20 -6.90 12.94 -8.83
N PHE A 21 -5.73 13.58 -8.87
CA PHE A 21 -5.39 14.68 -7.97
C PHE A 21 -6.36 15.86 -8.13
N SER A 22 -6.69 16.24 -9.36
CA SER A 22 -7.62 17.33 -9.65
C SER A 22 -9.03 17.04 -9.13
N ILE A 23 -9.53 15.81 -9.34
CA ILE A 23 -10.81 15.35 -8.79
C ILE A 23 -10.80 15.42 -7.27
N GLY A 24 -9.70 14.93 -6.64
CA GLY A 24 -9.52 14.99 -5.19
C GLY A 24 -9.54 16.43 -4.64
N LEU A 25 -8.90 17.38 -5.34
CA LEU A 25 -8.94 18.80 -4.96
C LEU A 25 -10.35 19.40 -5.04
N ILE A 26 -11.12 19.04 -6.07
CA ILE A 26 -12.52 19.51 -6.23
C ILE A 26 -13.37 18.96 -5.07
N ALA A 27 -13.20 17.68 -4.72
CA ALA A 27 -13.91 17.07 -3.60
C ALA A 27 -13.54 17.75 -2.27
N LEU A 28 -12.23 17.96 -2.01
CA LEU A 28 -11.76 18.67 -0.82
C LEU A 28 -12.27 20.11 -0.76
N TYR A 29 -12.29 20.82 -1.87
CA TYR A 29 -12.84 22.16 -1.94
C TYR A 29 -14.30 22.20 -1.47
N SER A 30 -15.12 21.25 -1.91
CA SER A 30 -16.52 21.14 -1.50
C SER A 30 -16.68 20.82 -0.01
N CYS A 31 -15.82 19.96 0.54
CA CYS A 31 -15.92 19.49 1.93
C CYS A 31 -15.30 20.44 2.96
N THR A 32 -14.32 21.27 2.57
CA THR A 32 -13.51 22.07 3.51
C THR A 32 -13.90 23.56 3.57
N GLN A 33 -15.05 23.93 3.04
CA GLN A 33 -15.56 25.31 3.10
C GLN A 33 -15.70 25.83 4.53
N SER A 34 -16.02 24.96 5.49
CA SER A 34 -16.17 25.31 6.91
C SER A 34 -14.84 25.38 7.69
N THR A 35 -13.73 24.90 7.12
CA THR A 35 -12.40 24.78 7.77
C THR A 35 -11.34 25.64 7.12
N GLU A 36 -11.70 26.77 6.50
CA GLU A 36 -10.80 27.71 5.81
C GLU A 36 -9.86 27.03 4.80
N PHE A 37 -10.31 25.93 4.17
CA PHE A 37 -9.57 25.17 3.16
C PHE A 37 -8.22 24.59 3.65
N GLU A 38 -8.06 24.36 4.94
CA GLU A 38 -6.78 23.91 5.51
C GLU A 38 -6.31 22.59 4.89
N GLU A 39 -7.21 21.62 4.76
CA GLU A 39 -6.85 20.30 4.19
C GLU A 39 -6.53 20.41 2.69
N MET A 40 -7.23 21.28 1.94
CA MET A 40 -6.91 21.54 0.54
C MET A 40 -5.52 22.17 0.39
N ARG A 41 -5.15 23.13 1.26
CA ARG A 41 -3.79 23.72 1.27
C ARG A 41 -2.72 22.68 1.55
N LYS A 42 -2.92 21.82 2.54
CA LYS A 42 -2.01 20.70 2.83
C LYS A 42 -1.83 19.80 1.61
N GLN A 43 -2.93 19.44 0.94
CA GLN A 43 -2.89 18.59 -0.26
C GLN A 43 -2.07 19.20 -1.39
N VAL A 44 -2.23 20.51 -1.66
CA VAL A 44 -1.44 21.22 -2.67
C VAL A 44 0.05 21.26 -2.30
N ILE A 45 0.37 21.52 -1.04
CA ILE A 45 1.77 21.54 -0.56
C ILE A 45 2.42 20.15 -0.77
N TRP A 46 1.73 19.07 -0.36
CA TRP A 46 2.25 17.72 -0.52
C TRP A 46 2.39 17.32 -1.99
N PHE A 47 1.49 17.79 -2.85
CA PHE A 47 1.64 17.58 -4.30
C PHE A 47 2.90 18.26 -4.83
N ILE A 48 3.16 19.52 -4.47
CA ILE A 48 4.38 20.24 -4.89
C ILE A 48 5.64 19.51 -4.37
N VAL A 49 5.64 19.06 -3.12
CA VAL A 49 6.76 18.30 -2.53
C VAL A 49 6.95 16.95 -3.22
N SER A 50 5.89 16.32 -3.71
CA SER A 50 5.98 15.02 -4.40
C SER A 50 6.66 15.11 -5.78
N ILE A 51 6.64 16.26 -6.46
CA ILE A 51 7.21 16.42 -7.79
C ILE A 51 8.74 16.16 -7.83
N PRO A 52 9.57 16.78 -6.98
CA PRO A 52 11.01 16.48 -6.96
C PRO A 52 11.28 15.02 -6.54
N ILE A 53 10.49 14.45 -5.64
CA ILE A 53 10.60 13.05 -5.26
C ILE A 53 10.32 12.14 -6.46
N LEU A 54 9.26 12.42 -7.21
CA LEU A 54 8.93 11.71 -8.45
C LEU A 54 10.10 11.75 -9.45
N ILE A 55 10.68 12.94 -9.66
CA ILE A 55 11.82 13.12 -10.57
C ILE A 55 13.01 12.27 -10.12
N VAL A 56 13.33 12.25 -8.82
CA VAL A 56 14.40 11.42 -8.28
C VAL A 56 14.15 9.94 -8.57
N PHE A 57 12.93 9.43 -8.29
CA PHE A 57 12.58 8.03 -8.57
C PHE A 57 12.61 7.69 -10.06
N MET A 58 12.23 8.62 -10.95
CA MET A 58 12.36 8.43 -12.41
C MET A 58 13.81 8.34 -12.90
N LEU A 59 14.75 8.91 -12.15
CA LEU A 59 16.18 8.89 -12.48
C LEU A 59 16.91 7.69 -11.87
N LEU A 60 16.34 7.03 -10.87
CA LEU A 60 16.95 5.87 -10.22
C LEU A 60 16.94 4.65 -11.15
N ASP A 61 18.06 3.92 -11.16
CA ASP A 61 18.14 2.61 -11.80
C ASP A 61 17.42 1.57 -10.95
N TYR A 62 16.48 0.84 -11.55
CA TYR A 62 15.73 -0.23 -10.87
C TYR A 62 16.65 -1.34 -10.31
N ASN A 63 17.81 -1.61 -10.91
CA ASN A 63 18.79 -2.56 -10.38
C ASN A 63 19.40 -2.07 -9.05
N MET A 64 19.62 -0.77 -8.93
CA MET A 64 20.08 -0.17 -7.67
C MET A 64 18.98 -0.28 -6.60
N LEU A 65 17.75 0.03 -6.97
CA LEU A 65 16.60 -0.07 -6.08
C LEU A 65 16.34 -1.52 -5.64
N SER A 66 16.48 -2.48 -6.55
CA SER A 66 16.37 -3.91 -6.26
C SER A 66 17.44 -4.36 -5.24
N LYS A 67 18.69 -3.93 -5.37
CA LYS A 67 19.76 -4.25 -4.41
C LYS A 67 19.52 -3.58 -3.05
N ALA A 68 19.08 -2.33 -3.05
CA ALA A 68 18.78 -1.57 -1.84
C ALA A 68 17.54 -2.11 -1.11
N SER A 69 16.62 -2.79 -1.82
CA SER A 69 15.34 -3.25 -1.27
C SER A 69 15.48 -4.14 -0.04
N TYR A 70 16.55 -4.92 0.09
CA TYR A 70 16.82 -5.76 1.27
C TYR A 70 17.01 -4.93 2.53
N VAL A 71 17.82 -3.88 2.43
CA VAL A 71 18.10 -2.98 3.57
C VAL A 71 16.86 -2.15 3.88
N ILE A 72 16.22 -1.60 2.84
CA ILE A 72 15.03 -0.75 2.98
C ILE A 72 13.87 -1.56 3.59
N TYR A 73 13.67 -2.81 3.15
CA TYR A 73 12.70 -3.72 3.75
C TYR A 73 12.94 -3.89 5.26
N GLY A 74 14.19 -4.16 5.67
CA GLY A 74 14.55 -4.26 7.08
C GLY A 74 14.24 -2.98 7.87
N ILE A 75 14.56 -1.82 7.30
CA ILE A 75 14.24 -0.51 7.90
C ILE A 75 12.72 -0.37 8.11
N PHE A 76 11.91 -0.67 7.09
CA PHE A 76 10.45 -0.55 7.22
C PHE A 76 9.85 -1.56 8.20
N ILE A 77 10.41 -2.77 8.32
CA ILE A 77 10.00 -3.70 9.38
C ILE A 77 10.25 -3.09 10.76
N VAL A 78 11.43 -2.51 10.98
CA VAL A 78 11.74 -1.84 12.26
C VAL A 78 10.78 -0.68 12.53
N LEU A 79 10.47 0.13 11.52
CA LEU A 79 9.52 1.24 11.64
C LEU A 79 8.09 0.74 11.94
N LEU A 80 7.65 -0.34 11.27
CA LEU A 80 6.33 -0.95 11.52
C LEU A 80 6.22 -1.53 12.93
N VAL A 81 7.30 -2.09 13.46
CA VAL A 81 7.35 -2.52 14.87
C VAL A 81 7.40 -1.31 15.80
N GLY A 82 8.21 -0.31 15.48
CA GLY A 82 8.36 0.91 16.29
C GLY A 82 7.05 1.68 16.47
N VAL A 83 6.22 1.76 15.42
CA VAL A 83 4.95 2.49 15.50
C VAL A 83 3.90 1.83 16.41
N LEU A 84 4.04 0.54 16.73
CA LEU A 84 3.18 -0.14 17.71
C LEU A 84 3.31 0.45 19.13
N PHE A 85 4.42 1.13 19.43
CA PHE A 85 4.68 1.76 20.71
C PHE A 85 4.25 3.23 20.76
N THR A 86 3.64 3.76 19.67
CA THR A 86 3.12 5.13 19.63
C THR A 86 1.70 5.21 20.21
N PRO A 87 1.25 6.43 20.62
CA PRO A 87 -0.13 6.64 21.03
C PRO A 87 -1.13 6.28 19.92
N GLU A 88 -2.27 5.78 20.33
CA GLU A 88 -3.37 5.46 19.44
C GLU A 88 -4.05 6.72 18.90
N ILE A 89 -4.30 6.76 17.58
CA ILE A 89 -4.97 7.86 16.90
C ILE A 89 -6.09 7.26 16.04
N ASN A 90 -7.31 7.69 16.27
CA ASN A 90 -8.49 7.22 15.56
C ASN A 90 -8.65 5.67 15.56
N GLY A 91 -8.26 5.02 16.66
CA GLY A 91 -8.36 3.56 16.81
C GLY A 91 -7.20 2.76 16.20
N ALA A 92 -6.12 3.42 15.73
CA ALA A 92 -4.95 2.76 15.14
C ALA A 92 -3.62 3.33 15.69
N ARG A 93 -2.62 2.46 15.84
CA ARG A 93 -1.24 2.81 16.21
C ARG A 93 -0.35 2.73 14.97
N SER A 94 -0.60 3.61 14.01
CA SER A 94 0.03 3.57 12.69
C SER A 94 0.80 4.85 12.33
N TRP A 95 0.88 5.84 13.25
CA TRP A 95 1.44 7.15 13.01
C TRP A 95 2.58 7.50 13.96
N PHE A 96 3.69 7.99 13.39
CA PHE A 96 4.67 8.77 14.13
C PHE A 96 4.33 10.25 14.03
N ASN A 97 4.01 10.90 15.14
CA ASN A 97 3.76 12.33 15.20
C ASN A 97 4.98 13.04 15.79
N ILE A 98 5.60 13.90 14.99
CA ILE A 98 6.76 14.70 15.37
C ILE A 98 6.39 16.17 15.19
N GLY A 99 5.83 16.77 16.24
CA GLY A 99 5.33 18.13 16.19
C GLY A 99 4.13 18.26 15.23
N ALA A 100 4.25 19.14 14.23
CA ALA A 100 3.22 19.32 13.21
C ALA A 100 3.28 18.30 12.06
N PHE A 101 4.26 17.39 12.08
CA PHE A 101 4.48 16.41 11.02
C PHE A 101 4.02 15.03 11.46
N SER A 102 3.16 14.40 10.66
CA SER A 102 2.68 13.03 10.87
C SER A 102 3.20 12.12 9.76
N PHE A 103 3.83 11.01 10.13
CA PHE A 103 4.38 10.03 9.21
C PHE A 103 3.78 8.66 9.48
N GLN A 104 3.20 8.04 8.44
CA GLN A 104 2.66 6.69 8.51
C GLN A 104 3.61 5.71 7.79
N PRO A 105 4.35 4.87 8.52
CA PRO A 105 5.31 3.94 7.91
C PRO A 105 4.65 2.96 6.93
N GLY A 106 3.41 2.53 7.19
CA GLY A 106 2.66 1.60 6.36
C GLY A 106 2.47 2.08 4.93
N GLU A 107 2.28 3.39 4.72
CA GLU A 107 2.11 3.98 3.39
C GLU A 107 3.37 3.82 2.53
N PHE A 108 4.53 4.08 3.11
CA PHE A 108 5.82 3.92 2.43
C PHE A 108 6.23 2.45 2.34
N ALA A 109 5.96 1.67 3.38
CA ALA A 109 6.25 0.24 3.40
C ALA A 109 5.58 -0.49 2.22
N LYS A 110 4.37 -0.10 1.81
CA LYS A 110 3.70 -0.68 0.63
C LYS A 110 4.61 -0.69 -0.59
N VAL A 111 5.21 0.43 -0.91
CA VAL A 111 6.07 0.58 -2.10
C VAL A 111 7.31 -0.31 -1.97
N PHE A 112 8.01 -0.20 -0.86
CA PHE A 112 9.31 -0.87 -0.69
C PHE A 112 9.21 -2.37 -0.45
N VAL A 113 8.15 -2.83 0.23
CA VAL A 113 7.87 -4.27 0.38
C VAL A 113 7.50 -4.89 -0.97
N ILE A 114 6.73 -4.19 -1.81
CA ILE A 114 6.41 -4.64 -3.17
C ILE A 114 7.68 -4.74 -4.03
N ILE A 115 8.59 -3.78 -3.94
CA ILE A 115 9.87 -3.81 -4.66
C ILE A 115 10.73 -4.99 -4.16
N PHE A 116 10.81 -5.20 -2.86
CA PHE A 116 11.52 -6.34 -2.26
C PHE A 116 10.92 -7.68 -2.69
N PHE A 117 9.59 -7.82 -2.60
CA PHE A 117 8.87 -8.99 -3.06
C PHE A 117 9.13 -9.30 -4.53
N SER A 118 9.03 -8.29 -5.40
CA SER A 118 9.31 -8.42 -6.82
C SER A 118 10.77 -8.81 -7.09
N THR A 119 11.71 -8.29 -6.30
CA THR A 119 13.14 -8.66 -6.38
C THR A 119 13.37 -10.14 -6.07
N ILE A 120 12.75 -10.66 -5.00
CA ILE A 120 12.85 -12.08 -4.64
C ILE A 120 12.15 -12.94 -5.69
N LEU A 121 10.99 -12.51 -6.15
CA LEU A 121 10.23 -13.19 -7.20
C LEU A 121 11.05 -13.38 -8.48
N CYS A 122 11.69 -12.29 -8.96
CA CYS A 122 12.58 -12.35 -10.11
C CYS A 122 13.72 -13.36 -9.90
N LYS A 123 14.36 -13.38 -8.73
CA LYS A 123 15.40 -14.36 -8.39
C LYS A 123 14.91 -15.79 -8.38
N VAL A 124 13.68 -16.03 -7.88
CA VAL A 124 13.06 -17.37 -7.91
C VAL A 124 12.82 -17.83 -9.33
N GLN A 125 12.45 -16.92 -10.23
CA GLN A 125 12.14 -17.22 -11.63
C GLN A 125 13.36 -17.17 -12.57
N GLU A 126 14.52 -16.70 -12.12
CA GLU A 126 15.70 -16.48 -12.95
C GLU A 126 16.13 -17.72 -13.75
N ARG A 127 16.11 -18.89 -13.13
CA ARG A 127 16.47 -20.18 -13.78
C ARG A 127 15.27 -20.92 -14.39
N ASN A 128 14.09 -20.73 -13.84
CA ASN A 128 12.87 -21.40 -14.29
C ASN A 128 11.66 -20.55 -13.94
N LYS A 129 10.94 -20.08 -14.95
CA LYS A 129 9.71 -19.26 -14.76
C LYS A 129 8.66 -19.97 -13.92
N ASN A 130 8.54 -21.30 -14.03
CA ASN A 130 7.59 -22.09 -13.26
C ASN A 130 8.04 -22.38 -11.80
N ALA A 131 9.22 -21.94 -11.42
CA ALA A 131 9.73 -22.16 -10.07
C ALA A 131 8.85 -21.53 -8.98
N ILE A 132 8.08 -20.48 -9.31
CA ILE A 132 7.10 -19.85 -8.41
C ILE A 132 5.99 -20.83 -7.99
N ASN A 133 5.67 -21.82 -8.83
CA ASN A 133 4.63 -22.82 -8.57
C ASN A 133 5.12 -23.98 -7.67
N THR A 134 6.38 -23.92 -7.20
CA THR A 134 6.89 -24.84 -6.18
C THR A 134 6.38 -24.38 -4.81
N PRO A 135 5.65 -25.21 -4.04
CA PRO A 135 4.97 -24.77 -2.80
C PRO A 135 5.90 -24.08 -1.80
N TRP A 136 7.11 -24.59 -1.60
CA TRP A 136 8.07 -24.01 -0.65
C TRP A 136 8.61 -22.66 -1.08
N LYS A 137 8.82 -22.46 -2.40
CA LYS A 137 9.28 -21.16 -2.93
C LYS A 137 8.17 -20.13 -2.87
N LEU A 138 6.94 -20.55 -3.20
CA LEU A 138 5.76 -19.69 -3.06
C LEU A 138 5.54 -19.30 -1.59
N LEU A 139 5.66 -20.25 -0.66
CA LEU A 139 5.53 -19.98 0.77
C LEU A 139 6.59 -18.96 1.24
N ALA A 140 7.85 -19.14 0.85
CA ALA A 140 8.91 -18.19 1.20
C ALA A 140 8.66 -16.78 0.65
N LEU A 141 8.13 -16.68 -0.58
CA LEU A 141 7.68 -15.42 -1.17
C LEU A 141 6.55 -14.79 -0.37
N LEU A 142 5.53 -15.57 -0.04
CA LEU A 142 4.36 -15.09 0.72
C LEU A 142 4.73 -14.63 2.13
N ILE A 143 5.67 -15.29 2.80
CA ILE A 143 6.16 -14.89 4.13
C ILE A 143 6.76 -13.48 4.09
N SER A 144 7.45 -13.11 3.00
CA SER A 144 8.06 -11.79 2.86
C SER A 144 7.03 -10.64 2.83
N VAL A 145 5.79 -10.91 2.48
CA VAL A 145 4.68 -9.95 2.51
C VAL A 145 3.79 -10.16 3.74
N ALA A 146 3.56 -11.42 4.11
CA ALA A 146 2.70 -11.75 5.26
C ALA A 146 3.22 -11.13 6.56
N PHE A 147 4.53 -11.06 6.74
CA PHE A 147 5.13 -10.49 7.95
C PHE A 147 4.82 -8.98 8.13
N PRO A 148 5.11 -8.09 7.16
CA PRO A 148 4.69 -6.70 7.28
C PRO A 148 3.16 -6.52 7.32
N VAL A 149 2.40 -7.32 6.58
CA VAL A 149 0.93 -7.29 6.62
C VAL A 149 0.42 -7.63 8.02
N LEU A 150 0.98 -8.65 8.67
CA LEU A 150 0.62 -9.01 10.04
C LEU A 150 0.88 -7.85 11.03
N LEU A 151 2.03 -7.18 10.92
CA LEU A 151 2.33 -6.01 11.73
C LEU A 151 1.30 -4.90 11.54
N ILE A 152 0.87 -4.65 10.29
CA ILE A 152 -0.13 -3.64 9.96
C ILE A 152 -1.52 -4.02 10.50
N VAL A 153 -1.88 -5.30 10.45
CA VAL A 153 -3.13 -5.80 11.05
C VAL A 153 -3.13 -5.62 12.56
N ILE A 154 -1.99 -5.84 13.23
CA ILE A 154 -1.83 -5.58 14.67
C ILE A 154 -1.98 -4.08 15.00
N GLN A 155 -1.72 -3.18 14.05
CA GLN A 155 -1.91 -1.72 14.18
C GLN A 155 -3.37 -1.28 13.99
N PRO A 156 -4.38 -2.10 13.93
CA PRO A 156 -5.72 -2.10 13.32
C PRO A 156 -5.85 -1.28 12.03
N ASP A 157 -4.86 -1.32 11.13
CA ASP A 157 -4.91 -0.63 9.83
C ASP A 157 -5.26 -1.61 8.69
N ILE A 158 -6.52 -2.01 8.65
CA ILE A 158 -7.03 -3.02 7.72
C ILE A 158 -6.98 -2.52 6.27
N GLY A 159 -7.19 -1.21 6.04
CA GLY A 159 -7.15 -0.64 4.69
C GLY A 159 -5.78 -0.77 4.04
N THR A 160 -4.73 -0.43 4.77
CA THR A 160 -3.35 -0.59 4.31
C THR A 160 -2.99 -2.07 4.12
N ALA A 161 -3.39 -2.96 5.03
CA ALA A 161 -3.18 -4.41 4.90
C ALA A 161 -3.86 -4.98 3.64
N ALA A 162 -5.10 -4.58 3.36
CA ALA A 162 -5.84 -5.01 2.17
C ALA A 162 -5.13 -4.56 0.87
N ALA A 163 -4.62 -3.33 0.82
CA ALA A 163 -3.87 -2.83 -0.33
C ALA A 163 -2.60 -3.64 -0.61
N PHE A 164 -1.86 -4.07 0.43
CA PHE A 164 -0.72 -4.98 0.30
C PHE A 164 -1.13 -6.32 -0.33
N MET A 165 -2.21 -6.92 0.17
CA MET A 165 -2.68 -8.21 -0.33
C MET A 165 -3.11 -8.13 -1.78
N VAL A 166 -3.88 -7.11 -2.14
CA VAL A 166 -4.34 -6.89 -3.53
C VAL A 166 -3.15 -6.73 -4.47
N ALA A 167 -2.19 -5.88 -4.13
CA ALA A 167 -0.98 -5.68 -4.94
C ALA A 167 -0.19 -6.98 -5.11
N THR A 168 -0.02 -7.77 -4.03
CA THR A 168 0.69 -9.04 -4.06
C THR A 168 0.00 -10.05 -4.99
N ILE A 169 -1.33 -10.16 -4.92
CA ILE A 169 -2.11 -11.07 -5.78
C ILE A 169 -1.94 -10.68 -7.26
N PHE A 170 -2.01 -9.39 -7.59
CA PHE A 170 -1.79 -8.92 -8.95
C PHE A 170 -0.38 -9.21 -9.47
N ILE A 171 0.65 -9.01 -8.64
CA ILE A 171 2.03 -9.33 -9.03
C ILE A 171 2.20 -10.83 -9.27
N LEU A 172 1.66 -11.69 -8.41
CA LEU A 172 1.69 -13.14 -8.58
C LEU A 172 0.95 -13.58 -9.83
N PHE A 173 -0.19 -12.95 -10.12
CA PHE A 173 -0.96 -13.21 -11.35
C PHE A 173 -0.14 -12.90 -12.60
N VAL A 174 0.48 -11.71 -12.67
CA VAL A 174 1.35 -11.29 -13.78
C VAL A 174 2.60 -12.18 -13.87
N ALA A 175 3.12 -12.66 -12.74
CA ALA A 175 4.26 -13.57 -12.70
C ALA A 175 3.98 -14.98 -13.20
N GLY A 176 2.72 -15.32 -13.46
CA GLY A 176 2.33 -16.63 -14.00
C GLY A 176 2.17 -17.71 -12.94
N ILE A 177 1.60 -17.35 -11.79
CA ILE A 177 1.21 -18.36 -10.79
C ILE A 177 0.13 -19.30 -11.34
N ASP A 178 0.19 -20.57 -10.97
CA ASP A 178 -0.83 -21.57 -11.38
C ASP A 178 -2.23 -21.15 -10.93
N LYS A 179 -3.21 -21.32 -11.81
CA LYS A 179 -4.63 -20.99 -11.55
C LYS A 179 -5.17 -21.60 -10.25
N LYS A 180 -4.68 -22.80 -9.85
CA LYS A 180 -5.07 -23.46 -8.60
C LYS A 180 -4.84 -22.58 -7.37
N TYR A 181 -3.70 -21.87 -7.30
CA TYR A 181 -3.39 -20.97 -6.19
C TYR A 181 -4.29 -19.73 -6.18
N ILE A 182 -4.61 -19.21 -7.37
CA ILE A 182 -5.54 -18.08 -7.52
C ILE A 182 -6.94 -18.49 -7.01
N ILE A 183 -7.43 -19.66 -7.47
CA ILE A 183 -8.75 -20.17 -7.06
C ILE A 183 -8.80 -20.38 -5.54
N VAL A 184 -7.75 -20.99 -4.96
CA VAL A 184 -7.65 -21.19 -3.50
C VAL A 184 -7.64 -19.83 -2.77
N THR A 185 -6.88 -18.86 -3.26
CA THR A 185 -6.82 -17.52 -2.66
C THR A 185 -8.18 -16.83 -2.69
N ILE A 186 -8.89 -16.87 -3.83
CA ILE A 186 -10.24 -16.30 -3.94
C ILE A 186 -11.22 -17.01 -2.98
N ALA A 187 -11.18 -18.35 -2.95
CA ALA A 187 -12.04 -19.12 -2.05
C ALA A 187 -11.77 -18.77 -0.57
N LEU A 188 -10.50 -18.61 -0.20
CA LEU A 188 -10.12 -18.19 1.16
C LEU A 188 -10.62 -16.78 1.47
N ILE A 189 -10.51 -15.83 0.53
CA ILE A 189 -11.02 -14.46 0.71
C ILE A 189 -12.54 -14.49 0.94
N VAL A 190 -13.28 -15.22 0.10
CA VAL A 190 -14.74 -15.34 0.22
C VAL A 190 -15.17 -15.91 1.57
N ILE A 191 -14.39 -16.83 2.14
CA ILE A 191 -14.68 -17.43 3.46
C ILE A 191 -14.20 -16.50 4.58
N LEU A 192 -12.99 -15.95 4.48
CA LEU A 192 -12.36 -15.21 5.58
C LEU A 192 -12.95 -13.82 5.75
N VAL A 193 -13.35 -13.12 4.67
CA VAL A 193 -13.89 -11.77 4.77
C VAL A 193 -15.13 -11.71 5.66
N PRO A 194 -16.16 -12.56 5.51
CA PRO A 194 -17.29 -12.59 6.43
C PRO A 194 -16.89 -12.94 7.88
N VAL A 195 -15.96 -13.88 8.06
CA VAL A 195 -15.49 -14.27 9.40
C VAL A 195 -14.75 -13.11 10.08
N ILE A 196 -13.88 -12.42 9.35
CA ILE A 196 -13.18 -11.23 9.86
C ILE A 196 -14.19 -10.13 10.21
N TYR A 197 -15.15 -9.86 9.34
CA TYR A 197 -16.20 -8.87 9.60
C TYR A 197 -17.00 -9.20 10.86
N MET A 198 -17.43 -10.45 11.04
CA MET A 198 -18.27 -10.85 12.17
C MET A 198 -17.51 -10.87 13.50
N PHE A 199 -16.28 -11.38 13.53
CA PHE A 199 -15.59 -11.76 14.77
C PHE A 199 -14.34 -10.94 15.09
N LEU A 200 -13.71 -10.32 14.12
CA LEU A 200 -12.39 -9.69 14.29
C LEU A 200 -12.40 -8.17 14.08
N LEU A 201 -13.38 -7.64 13.34
CA LEU A 201 -13.42 -6.21 13.08
C LEU A 201 -13.86 -5.42 14.32
N PRO A 202 -13.12 -4.37 14.71
CA PRO A 202 -13.58 -3.44 15.74
C PRO A 202 -14.86 -2.70 15.29
N GLU A 203 -15.71 -2.31 16.25
CA GLU A 203 -17.01 -1.67 15.97
C GLU A 203 -16.89 -0.42 15.08
N HIS A 204 -15.87 0.42 15.31
CA HIS A 204 -15.66 1.61 14.47
C HIS A 204 -15.34 1.27 12.99
N ALA A 205 -14.71 0.13 12.73
CA ALA A 205 -14.42 -0.33 11.36
C ALA A 205 -15.68 -0.95 10.71
N LYS A 206 -16.50 -1.67 11.47
CA LYS A 206 -17.81 -2.17 11.01
C LYS A 206 -18.71 -1.00 10.64
N THR A 207 -18.85 0.00 11.51
CA THR A 207 -19.67 1.19 11.26
C THR A 207 -19.27 1.88 9.95
N ARG A 208 -17.97 2.01 9.64
CA ARG A 208 -17.51 2.58 8.36
C ARG A 208 -17.98 1.77 7.16
N ILE A 209 -17.95 0.44 7.24
CA ILE A 209 -18.42 -0.44 6.17
C ILE A 209 -19.95 -0.33 6.03
N ASP A 210 -20.66 -0.34 7.15
CA ASP A 210 -22.11 -0.29 7.18
C ASP A 210 -22.64 1.04 6.63
N VAL A 211 -22.03 2.16 7.01
CA VAL A 211 -22.36 3.49 6.46
C VAL A 211 -22.02 3.58 4.97
N PHE A 212 -20.90 2.97 4.53
CA PHE A 212 -20.56 2.94 3.12
C PHE A 212 -21.57 2.14 2.28
N LEU A 213 -22.07 1.02 2.82
CA LEU A 213 -23.08 0.18 2.16
C LEU A 213 -24.49 0.77 2.26
N ASN A 214 -24.75 1.49 3.32
CA ASN A 214 -26.05 2.10 3.58
C ASN A 214 -25.87 3.50 4.20
N PRO A 215 -25.74 4.55 3.37
CA PRO A 215 -25.48 5.92 3.82
C PRO A 215 -26.54 6.51 4.77
N ASP A 216 -27.75 5.92 4.82
CA ASP A 216 -28.83 6.35 5.72
C ASP A 216 -28.56 6.00 7.21
N LEU A 217 -27.54 5.18 7.48
CA LEU A 217 -27.13 4.80 8.84
C LEU A 217 -26.21 5.83 9.51
N GLU A 218 -25.82 6.91 8.82
CA GLU A 218 -24.99 7.96 9.41
C GLU A 218 -25.80 8.72 10.47
N PRO A 219 -25.41 8.73 11.76
CA PRO A 219 -26.06 9.57 12.75
C PRO A 219 -25.87 11.04 12.36
N ARG A 220 -26.94 11.74 12.10
CA ARG A 220 -26.98 13.19 11.81
C ARG A 220 -26.51 14.00 13.02
#